data_382938e2c8ece9618fdb0b1d67da338c
#
_entry.id   382938e2c8ece9618fdb0b1d67da338c
#
_cell.length_a   1.000
_cell.length_b   1.000
_cell.length_c   1.000
_cell.angle_alpha   90.00
_cell.angle_beta   90.00
_cell.angle_gamma   90.00
#
_symmetry.space_group_name_H-M   'P 1'
#
loop_
_entity.id
_entity.type
_entity.pdbx_description
1 polymer ?
#
loop_
_entity_poly.entity_id
_entity_poly.type
_entity_poly.pdbx_seq_one_letter_code
_entity_poly.pdbx_strand_id
1 'polypeptide(L)'
;MPVWQSIYEELKSNNFEIISAAQDTGGEAAAGPIFDAANVTYTALIDVNHHISALYNLLNVPSGVWIDEEGRIMRINEGTYAAVHANGAFGTDEYLPIVRDWVAKGAASEYVWDLEKVQASIFQRTPEAEQAQPAFRLGTHYYTNGNDAKAEQYWTMAQQLDPISWNYLRQDLQYEEGGSAGPEWRERRTRIESAGGSYYAPLEIEKKPTVNN
;
A
#
# COMPACT_ATOMS: atom_id res chain seq x y z
N MET A 1 3.59 -8.41 -8.75
CA MET A 1 2.41 -9.33 -8.84
C MET A 1 2.83 -10.82 -8.91
N PRO A 2 3.78 -11.27 -9.77
CA PRO A 2 4.11 -12.72 -9.87
C PRO A 2 4.52 -13.38 -8.56
N VAL A 3 5.27 -12.67 -7.70
CA VAL A 3 5.68 -13.19 -6.39
C VAL A 3 4.49 -13.42 -5.45
N TRP A 4 3.51 -12.51 -5.45
CA TRP A 4 2.27 -12.68 -4.68
C TRP A 4 1.45 -13.86 -5.19
N GLN A 5 1.39 -14.06 -6.52
CA GLN A 5 0.75 -15.24 -7.09
C GLN A 5 1.44 -16.53 -6.66
N SER A 6 2.76 -16.55 -6.66
CA SER A 6 3.53 -17.73 -6.22
C SER A 6 3.29 -18.08 -4.76
N ILE A 7 3.29 -17.09 -3.85
CA ILE A 7 3.04 -17.36 -2.43
C ILE A 7 1.58 -17.74 -2.16
N TYR A 8 0.64 -17.18 -2.93
CA TYR A 8 -0.75 -17.59 -2.86
C TYR A 8 -0.93 -19.08 -3.24
N GLU A 9 -0.37 -19.50 -4.38
CA GLU A 9 -0.42 -20.90 -4.79
C GLU A 9 0.20 -21.85 -3.75
N GLU A 10 1.26 -21.42 -3.08
CA GLU A 10 1.90 -22.18 -2.01
C GLU A 10 1.01 -22.31 -0.76
N LEU A 11 0.32 -21.25 -0.37
CA LEU A 11 -0.32 -21.14 0.94
C LEU A 11 -1.86 -21.25 0.94
N LYS A 12 -2.53 -21.13 -0.20
CA LYS A 12 -4.01 -21.10 -0.30
C LYS A 12 -4.73 -22.28 0.34
N SER A 13 -4.07 -23.44 0.45
CA SER A 13 -4.62 -24.62 1.14
C SER A 13 -4.53 -24.54 2.67
N ASN A 14 -3.87 -23.52 3.21
CA ASN A 14 -3.58 -23.35 4.63
C ASN A 14 -4.44 -22.23 5.26
N ASN A 15 -5.69 -22.09 4.81
CA ASN A 15 -6.58 -21.04 5.25
C ASN A 15 -5.99 -19.63 5.04
N PHE A 16 -5.35 -19.40 3.90
CA PHE A 16 -4.71 -18.15 3.53
C PHE A 16 -5.34 -17.58 2.27
N GLU A 17 -5.70 -16.30 2.32
CA GLU A 17 -6.24 -15.55 1.19
C GLU A 17 -5.45 -14.27 0.96
N ILE A 18 -5.33 -13.85 -0.29
CA ILE A 18 -4.81 -12.55 -0.68
C ILE A 18 -5.94 -11.75 -1.31
N ILE A 19 -6.17 -10.56 -0.79
CA ILE A 19 -7.00 -9.54 -1.45
C ILE A 19 -6.08 -8.39 -1.84
N SER A 20 -5.87 -8.19 -3.13
CA SER A 20 -5.13 -7.02 -3.61
C SER A 20 -6.07 -5.94 -4.12
N ALA A 21 -5.70 -4.69 -3.90
CA ALA A 21 -6.42 -3.53 -4.42
C ALA A 21 -5.46 -2.64 -5.20
N ALA A 22 -5.59 -2.63 -6.52
CA ALA A 22 -4.86 -1.69 -7.35
C ALA A 22 -5.48 -0.30 -7.22
N GLN A 23 -4.73 0.64 -6.67
CA GLN A 23 -5.14 2.03 -6.57
C GLN A 23 -4.77 2.75 -7.86
N ASP A 24 -5.72 2.79 -8.79
CA ASP A 24 -5.54 3.45 -10.08
C ASP A 24 -6.87 3.99 -10.61
N THR A 25 -6.96 5.31 -10.78
CA THR A 25 -8.16 5.96 -11.31
C THR A 25 -8.41 5.66 -12.80
N GLY A 26 -7.41 5.12 -13.52
CA GLY A 26 -7.56 4.57 -14.88
C GLY A 26 -8.35 3.27 -14.94
N GLY A 27 -8.65 2.68 -13.77
CA GLY A 27 -9.54 1.52 -13.66
C GLY A 27 -8.98 0.26 -14.33
N GLU A 28 -9.90 -0.53 -14.90
CA GLU A 28 -9.57 -1.80 -15.56
C GLU A 28 -8.56 -1.65 -16.70
N ALA A 29 -8.66 -0.57 -17.46
CA ALA A 29 -7.75 -0.32 -18.59
C ALA A 29 -6.28 -0.17 -18.14
N ALA A 30 -6.05 0.36 -16.95
CA ALA A 30 -4.71 0.56 -16.39
C ALA A 30 -4.23 -0.67 -15.58
N ALA A 31 -5.07 -1.20 -14.71
CA ALA A 31 -4.69 -2.26 -13.75
C ALA A 31 -4.86 -3.68 -14.30
N GLY A 32 -5.88 -3.92 -15.14
CA GLY A 32 -6.19 -5.25 -15.68
C GLY A 32 -5.02 -5.94 -16.37
N PRO A 33 -4.33 -5.31 -17.32
CA PRO A 33 -3.18 -5.92 -17.99
C PRO A 33 -2.05 -6.36 -17.07
N ILE A 34 -1.91 -5.71 -15.89
CA ILE A 34 -0.89 -6.07 -14.89
C ILE A 34 -1.29 -7.34 -14.14
N PHE A 35 -2.58 -7.50 -13.84
CA PHE A 35 -3.12 -8.72 -13.23
C PHE A 35 -3.05 -9.90 -14.19
N ASP A 36 -3.44 -9.68 -15.45
CA ASP A 36 -3.40 -10.70 -16.52
C ASP A 36 -1.98 -11.20 -16.76
N ALA A 37 -1.01 -10.29 -16.90
CA ALA A 37 0.40 -10.63 -17.09
C ALA A 37 0.99 -11.44 -15.92
N ALA A 38 0.44 -11.31 -14.73
CA ALA A 38 0.84 -12.07 -13.54
C ALA A 38 0.04 -13.36 -13.34
N ASN A 39 -0.96 -13.63 -14.18
CA ASN A 39 -1.91 -14.76 -14.06
C ASN A 39 -2.50 -14.84 -12.64
N VAL A 40 -2.98 -13.71 -12.13
CA VAL A 40 -3.50 -13.62 -10.76
C VAL A 40 -4.76 -14.47 -10.60
N THR A 41 -4.78 -15.33 -9.57
CA THR A 41 -5.93 -16.20 -9.23
C THR A 41 -6.51 -15.92 -7.84
N TYR A 42 -5.85 -15.10 -7.04
CA TYR A 42 -6.40 -14.56 -5.79
C TYR A 42 -7.33 -13.38 -6.07
N THR A 43 -8.04 -12.91 -5.05
CA THR A 43 -8.98 -11.80 -5.20
C THR A 43 -8.26 -10.50 -5.55
N ALA A 44 -8.46 -10.01 -6.77
CA ALA A 44 -7.88 -8.76 -7.27
C ALA A 44 -8.98 -7.71 -7.47
N LEU A 45 -8.86 -6.58 -6.79
CA LEU A 45 -9.78 -5.45 -6.83
C LEU A 45 -9.10 -4.25 -7.47
N ILE A 46 -9.90 -3.35 -8.02
CA ILE A 46 -9.44 -2.06 -8.56
C ILE A 46 -10.12 -0.94 -7.77
N ASP A 47 -9.31 -0.16 -7.07
CA ASP A 47 -9.77 0.94 -6.23
C ASP A 47 -9.53 2.29 -6.92
N VAL A 48 -10.43 2.63 -7.83
CA VAL A 48 -10.36 3.88 -8.63
C VAL A 48 -10.44 5.16 -7.80
N ASN A 49 -10.95 5.06 -6.58
CA ASN A 49 -11.16 6.21 -5.70
C ASN A 49 -10.17 6.28 -4.53
N HIS A 50 -9.18 5.40 -4.48
CA HIS A 50 -8.22 5.28 -3.37
C HIS A 50 -8.89 5.15 -1.99
N HIS A 51 -10.04 4.44 -1.97
CA HIS A 51 -10.85 4.30 -0.78
C HIS A 51 -10.20 3.42 0.28
N ILE A 52 -9.53 2.36 -0.15
CA ILE A 52 -8.90 1.38 0.74
C ILE A 52 -7.74 2.03 1.52
N SER A 53 -6.86 2.78 0.85
CA SER A 53 -5.79 3.48 1.57
C SER A 53 -6.31 4.50 2.56
N ALA A 54 -7.42 5.17 2.25
CA ALA A 54 -8.07 6.10 3.19
C ALA A 54 -8.64 5.37 4.42
N LEU A 55 -9.31 4.22 4.23
CA LEU A 55 -9.88 3.42 5.32
C LEU A 55 -8.84 2.87 6.28
N TYR A 56 -7.68 2.43 5.76
CA TYR A 56 -6.59 1.88 6.56
C TYR A 56 -5.54 2.94 6.96
N ASN A 57 -5.76 4.21 6.65
CA ASN A 57 -4.81 5.30 6.87
C ASN A 57 -3.41 5.06 6.28
N LEU A 58 -3.32 4.41 5.12
CA LEU A 58 -2.06 4.13 4.44
C LEU A 58 -1.58 5.37 3.67
N LEU A 59 -0.33 5.73 3.84
CA LEU A 59 0.28 6.91 3.22
C LEU A 59 0.98 6.60 1.90
N ASN A 60 1.37 5.36 1.72
CA ASN A 60 2.13 4.89 0.56
C ASN A 60 1.54 3.63 -0.05
N VAL A 61 1.89 3.39 -1.30
CA VAL A 61 1.67 2.13 -2.01
C VAL A 61 3.01 1.62 -2.55
N PRO A 62 3.22 0.30 -2.54
CA PRO A 62 2.37 -0.75 -2.01
C PRO A 62 2.42 -0.85 -0.48
N SER A 63 1.32 -1.31 0.11
CA SER A 63 1.23 -1.61 1.54
C SER A 63 0.54 -2.95 1.74
N GLY A 64 0.92 -3.67 2.79
CA GLY A 64 0.31 -4.93 3.19
C GLY A 64 -0.29 -4.84 4.59
N VAL A 65 -1.51 -5.34 4.75
CA VAL A 65 -2.21 -5.44 6.03
C VAL A 65 -2.53 -6.91 6.29
N TRP A 66 -2.08 -7.45 7.41
CA TRP A 66 -2.43 -8.80 7.84
C TRP A 66 -3.71 -8.73 8.68
N ILE A 67 -4.68 -9.54 8.31
CA ILE A 67 -5.99 -9.58 8.96
C ILE A 67 -6.28 -11.03 9.31
N ASP A 68 -6.66 -11.28 10.57
CA ASP A 68 -7.04 -12.62 11.01
C ASP A 68 -8.51 -12.96 10.66
N GLU A 69 -8.93 -14.18 11.00
CA GLU A 69 -10.26 -14.69 10.71
C GLU A 69 -11.38 -13.96 11.46
N GLU A 70 -11.06 -13.25 12.53
CA GLU A 70 -11.99 -12.39 13.27
C GLU A 70 -12.04 -10.94 12.73
N GLY A 71 -11.27 -10.65 11.66
CA GLY A 71 -11.21 -9.33 11.04
C GLY A 71 -10.31 -8.33 11.78
N ARG A 72 -9.42 -8.80 12.66
CA ARG A 72 -8.50 -7.93 13.40
C ARG A 72 -7.20 -7.73 12.62
N ILE A 73 -6.69 -6.52 12.65
CA ILE A 73 -5.38 -6.21 12.05
C ILE A 73 -4.29 -6.78 12.95
N MET A 74 -3.45 -7.63 12.38
CA MET A 74 -2.34 -8.30 13.05
C MET A 74 -0.98 -7.66 12.75
N ARG A 75 -0.88 -6.96 11.61
CA ARG A 75 0.34 -6.27 11.19
C ARG A 75 0.05 -5.33 10.03
N ILE A 76 0.76 -4.20 9.95
CA ILE A 76 0.76 -3.28 8.81
C ILE A 76 2.20 -3.07 8.36
N ASN A 77 2.46 -3.23 7.07
CA ASN A 77 3.75 -2.93 6.46
C ASN A 77 3.57 -2.04 5.24
N GLU A 78 4.18 -0.88 5.24
CA GLU A 78 4.30 -0.04 4.05
C GLU A 78 5.59 -0.40 3.29
N GLY A 79 5.52 -0.47 1.97
CA GLY A 79 6.64 -0.81 1.10
C GLY A 79 6.41 -2.05 0.23
N THR A 80 7.31 -2.26 -0.72
CA THR A 80 7.23 -3.34 -1.71
C THR A 80 7.96 -4.58 -1.23
N TYR A 81 7.40 -5.31 -0.31
CA TYR A 81 8.07 -6.46 0.33
C TYR A 81 8.04 -7.76 -0.49
N ALA A 82 7.22 -7.81 -1.53
CA ALA A 82 7.09 -8.98 -2.40
C ALA A 82 7.59 -8.71 -3.83
N ALA A 83 8.65 -7.94 -3.98
CA ALA A 83 9.30 -7.69 -5.25
C ALA A 83 10.82 -7.60 -5.10
N VAL A 84 11.56 -8.28 -5.97
CA VAL A 84 12.99 -8.07 -6.12
C VAL A 84 13.18 -6.95 -7.14
N HIS A 85 13.73 -5.83 -6.71
CA HIS A 85 14.13 -4.75 -7.62
C HIS A 85 15.62 -4.86 -7.94
N ALA A 86 16.00 -4.51 -9.16
CA ALA A 86 17.38 -4.58 -9.65
C ALA A 86 18.38 -3.76 -8.80
N ASN A 87 17.89 -2.81 -8.01
CA ASN A 87 18.68 -1.98 -7.10
C ASN A 87 18.71 -2.50 -5.65
N GLY A 88 18.15 -3.69 -5.38
CA GLY A 88 18.16 -4.30 -4.04
C GLY A 88 17.32 -3.56 -2.97
N ALA A 89 16.48 -2.61 -3.37
CA ALA A 89 15.81 -1.71 -2.43
C ALA A 89 14.65 -2.37 -1.64
N PHE A 90 14.19 -3.57 -2.05
CA PHE A 90 13.04 -4.24 -1.41
C PHE A 90 13.22 -5.75 -1.48
N GLY A 91 13.29 -6.40 -0.31
CA GLY A 91 13.59 -7.83 -0.20
C GLY A 91 12.35 -8.71 -0.09
N THR A 92 12.20 -9.67 -1.01
CA THR A 92 11.28 -10.80 -0.84
C THR A 92 11.81 -11.83 0.14
N ASP A 93 13.13 -11.94 0.23
CA ASP A 93 13.81 -12.98 1.01
C ASP A 93 13.56 -12.82 2.51
N GLU A 94 13.29 -11.60 2.96
CA GLU A 94 13.00 -11.28 4.36
C GLU A 94 11.50 -11.34 4.69
N TYR A 95 10.64 -10.91 3.77
CA TYR A 95 9.21 -10.78 4.04
C TYR A 95 8.44 -12.10 3.89
N LEU A 96 8.72 -12.88 2.86
CA LEU A 96 7.97 -14.12 2.63
C LEU A 96 8.14 -15.16 3.76
N PRO A 97 9.32 -15.33 4.38
CA PRO A 97 9.44 -16.19 5.56
C PRO A 97 8.53 -15.81 6.71
N ILE A 98 8.32 -14.50 6.97
CA ILE A 98 7.44 -14.07 8.06
C ILE A 98 5.96 -14.28 7.74
N VAL A 99 5.56 -14.16 6.46
CA VAL A 99 4.21 -14.51 6.00
C VAL A 99 3.94 -16.00 6.21
N ARG A 100 4.90 -16.87 5.83
CA ARG A 100 4.80 -18.32 6.03
C ARG A 100 4.69 -18.69 7.51
N ASP A 101 5.47 -18.05 8.36
CA ASP A 101 5.41 -18.25 9.81
C ASP A 101 4.02 -17.88 10.36
N TRP A 102 3.49 -16.73 9.96
CA TRP A 102 2.16 -16.29 10.37
C TRP A 102 1.07 -17.25 9.90
N VAL A 103 1.08 -17.66 8.64
CA VAL A 103 0.09 -18.62 8.11
C VAL A 103 0.16 -19.97 8.83
N ALA A 104 1.36 -20.41 9.21
CA ALA A 104 1.53 -21.67 9.93
C ALA A 104 1.13 -21.61 11.42
N LYS A 105 1.25 -20.44 12.07
CA LYS A 105 1.09 -20.29 13.53
C LYS A 105 -0.07 -19.38 13.95
N GLY A 106 -0.66 -18.65 13.01
CA GLY A 106 -1.72 -17.68 13.30
C GLY A 106 -1.28 -16.64 14.34
N ALA A 107 -2.10 -16.40 15.34
CA ALA A 107 -1.81 -15.46 16.42
C ALA A 107 -0.58 -15.81 17.28
N ALA A 108 -0.08 -17.05 17.20
CA ALA A 108 1.13 -17.49 17.90
C ALA A 108 2.43 -17.14 17.14
N SER A 109 2.35 -16.58 15.95
CA SER A 109 3.52 -16.12 15.20
C SER A 109 4.25 -15.01 15.96
N GLU A 110 5.57 -15.09 15.97
CA GLU A 110 6.44 -14.05 16.56
C GLU A 110 6.40 -12.72 15.79
N TYR A 111 5.84 -12.73 14.59
CA TYR A 111 5.72 -11.57 13.70
C TYR A 111 4.38 -10.85 13.81
N VAL A 112 3.43 -11.40 14.54
CA VAL A 112 2.16 -10.74 14.85
C VAL A 112 2.40 -9.66 15.91
N TRP A 113 1.88 -8.49 15.66
CA TRP A 113 1.95 -7.37 16.60
C TRP A 113 0.84 -7.47 17.65
N ASP A 114 1.11 -6.98 18.84
CA ASP A 114 0.07 -6.76 19.82
C ASP A 114 -0.79 -5.54 19.46
N LEU A 115 -1.92 -5.40 20.13
CA LEU A 115 -2.90 -4.35 19.83
C LEU A 115 -2.30 -2.94 19.99
N GLU A 116 -1.45 -2.73 20.99
CA GLU A 116 -0.82 -1.43 21.24
C GLU A 116 0.08 -1.03 20.07
N LYS A 117 0.89 -1.96 19.60
CA LYS A 117 1.77 -1.74 18.45
C LYS A 117 0.98 -1.53 17.15
N VAL A 118 -0.09 -2.29 16.92
CA VAL A 118 -0.98 -2.07 15.76
C VAL A 118 -1.58 -0.67 15.83
N GLN A 119 -2.12 -0.26 16.96
CA GLN A 119 -2.70 1.08 17.12
C GLN A 119 -1.68 2.20 16.93
N ALA A 120 -0.46 2.02 17.44
CA ALA A 120 0.63 2.98 17.26
C ALA A 120 1.13 3.06 15.81
N SER A 121 0.96 1.99 15.02
CA SER A 121 1.37 1.95 13.60
C SER A 121 0.35 2.57 12.65
N ILE A 122 -0.90 2.74 13.08
CA ILE A 122 -1.93 3.39 12.26
C ILE A 122 -1.69 4.90 12.26
N PHE A 123 -1.42 5.44 11.08
CA PHE A 123 -1.22 6.87 10.94
C PHE A 123 -2.47 7.65 11.37
N GLN A 124 -2.28 8.63 12.24
CA GLN A 124 -3.37 9.50 12.71
C GLN A 124 -3.46 10.74 11.83
N ARG A 125 -4.53 10.86 11.04
CA ARG A 125 -4.78 12.04 10.23
C ARG A 125 -5.35 13.18 11.07
N THR A 126 -4.99 14.41 10.71
CA THR A 126 -5.68 15.59 11.23
C THR A 126 -7.08 15.69 10.61
N PRO A 127 -8.03 16.44 11.23
CA PRO A 127 -9.35 16.66 10.65
C PRO A 127 -9.30 17.26 9.24
N GLU A 128 -8.28 18.05 8.92
CA GLU A 128 -8.03 18.62 7.60
C GLU A 128 -7.61 17.50 6.61
N ALA A 129 -6.66 16.65 7.00
CA ALA A 129 -6.18 15.55 6.18
C ALA A 129 -7.27 14.51 5.89
N GLU A 130 -8.25 14.33 6.78
CA GLU A 130 -9.41 13.46 6.53
C GLU A 130 -10.27 13.94 5.35
N GLN A 131 -10.21 15.23 5.01
CA GLN A 131 -10.95 15.79 3.87
C GLN A 131 -10.23 15.57 2.53
N ALA A 132 -8.99 15.11 2.54
CA ALA A 132 -8.22 14.88 1.32
C ALA A 132 -8.87 13.82 0.42
N GLN A 133 -9.33 12.72 0.99
CA GLN A 133 -9.94 11.64 0.23
C GLN A 133 -11.27 12.06 -0.44
N PRO A 134 -12.23 12.75 0.22
CA PRO A 134 -13.38 13.35 -0.45
C PRO A 134 -13.00 14.33 -1.57
N ALA A 135 -12.00 15.17 -1.37
CA ALA A 135 -11.51 16.07 -2.40
C ALA A 135 -10.94 15.28 -3.60
N PHE A 136 -10.10 14.28 -3.35
CA PHE A 136 -9.56 13.42 -4.41
C PHE A 136 -10.66 12.75 -5.22
N ARG A 137 -11.69 12.20 -4.58
CA ARG A 137 -12.84 11.59 -5.26
C ARG A 137 -13.62 12.59 -6.13
N LEU A 138 -13.75 13.83 -5.70
CA LEU A 138 -14.35 14.89 -6.54
C LEU A 138 -13.48 15.16 -7.77
N GLY A 139 -12.17 15.22 -7.62
CA GLY A 139 -11.23 15.31 -8.75
C GLY A 139 -11.43 14.17 -9.74
N THR A 140 -11.43 12.94 -9.26
CA THR A 140 -11.66 11.75 -10.09
C THR A 140 -13.02 11.78 -10.80
N HIS A 141 -14.08 12.22 -10.09
CA HIS A 141 -15.40 12.39 -10.71
C HIS A 141 -15.37 13.42 -11.84
N TYR A 142 -14.75 14.57 -11.65
CA TYR A 142 -14.66 15.59 -12.70
C TYR A 142 -13.82 15.13 -13.89
N TYR A 143 -12.71 14.43 -13.64
CA TYR A 143 -11.88 13.85 -14.68
C TYR A 143 -12.66 12.87 -15.56
N THR A 144 -13.35 11.92 -14.94
CA THR A 144 -14.16 10.92 -15.69
C THR A 144 -15.34 11.53 -16.45
N ASN A 145 -15.74 12.75 -16.10
CA ASN A 145 -16.77 13.53 -16.82
C ASN A 145 -16.20 14.59 -17.77
N GLY A 146 -14.89 14.55 -18.07
CA GLY A 146 -14.25 15.43 -19.05
C GLY A 146 -14.08 16.88 -18.59
N ASN A 147 -14.04 17.15 -17.28
CA ASN A 147 -13.81 18.48 -16.73
C ASN A 147 -12.42 18.53 -16.03
N ASP A 148 -11.37 18.59 -16.85
CA ASP A 148 -9.99 18.52 -16.39
C ASP A 148 -9.62 19.66 -15.44
N ALA A 149 -10.12 20.88 -15.70
CA ALA A 149 -9.83 22.04 -14.85
C ALA A 149 -10.35 21.87 -13.41
N LYS A 150 -11.52 21.26 -13.24
CA LYS A 150 -12.03 20.93 -11.90
C LYS A 150 -11.34 19.72 -11.30
N ALA A 151 -10.98 18.74 -12.12
CA ALA A 151 -10.20 17.60 -11.65
C ALA A 151 -8.90 18.06 -11.01
N GLU A 152 -8.11 18.87 -11.72
CA GLU A 152 -6.87 19.49 -11.25
C GLU A 152 -7.07 20.26 -9.95
N GLN A 153 -8.12 21.11 -9.90
CA GLN A 153 -8.43 21.88 -8.69
C GLN A 153 -8.61 20.98 -7.45
N TYR A 154 -9.37 19.91 -7.58
CA TYR A 154 -9.68 19.04 -6.44
C TYR A 154 -8.55 18.08 -6.09
N TRP A 155 -7.76 17.63 -7.06
CA TRP A 155 -6.55 16.82 -6.79
C TRP A 155 -5.47 17.65 -6.10
N THR A 156 -5.24 18.89 -6.56
CA THR A 156 -4.37 19.84 -5.84
C THR A 156 -4.85 20.09 -4.42
N MET A 157 -6.16 20.26 -4.22
CA MET A 157 -6.74 20.41 -2.88
C MET A 157 -6.47 19.20 -2.00
N ALA A 158 -6.62 17.97 -2.52
CA ALA A 158 -6.34 16.75 -1.77
C ALA A 158 -4.87 16.65 -1.32
N GLN A 159 -3.94 17.03 -2.21
CA GLN A 159 -2.51 17.08 -1.91
C GLN A 159 -2.15 18.14 -0.85
N GLN A 160 -2.85 19.26 -0.85
CA GLN A 160 -2.66 20.31 0.16
C GLN A 160 -3.22 19.93 1.53
N LEU A 161 -4.35 19.21 1.55
CA LEU A 161 -5.00 18.75 2.78
C LEU A 161 -4.22 17.60 3.46
N ASP A 162 -3.59 16.72 2.69
CA ASP A 162 -2.77 15.61 3.20
C ASP A 162 -1.41 15.52 2.45
N PRO A 163 -0.48 16.47 2.70
CA PRO A 163 0.78 16.56 1.98
C PRO A 163 1.75 15.41 2.31
N ILE A 164 1.47 14.63 3.33
CA ILE A 164 2.28 13.48 3.73
C ILE A 164 1.93 12.27 2.85
N SER A 165 0.67 12.13 2.45
CA SER A 165 0.22 11.05 1.60
C SER A 165 0.83 11.15 0.19
N TRP A 166 1.51 10.11 -0.22
CA TRP A 166 2.02 9.99 -1.59
C TRP A 166 0.93 9.60 -2.59
N ASN A 167 -0.16 9.01 -2.12
CA ASN A 167 -1.17 8.38 -2.96
C ASN A 167 -1.84 9.37 -3.92
N TYR A 168 -2.17 10.57 -3.45
CA TYR A 168 -2.85 11.58 -4.26
C TYR A 168 -1.93 12.19 -5.32
N LEU A 169 -0.73 12.61 -4.94
CA LEU A 169 0.25 13.17 -5.87
C LEU A 169 0.68 12.14 -6.91
N ARG A 170 0.93 10.89 -6.49
CA ARG A 170 1.33 9.80 -7.39
C ARG A 170 0.30 9.58 -8.51
N GLN A 171 -0.98 9.62 -8.20
CA GLN A 171 -2.03 9.43 -9.18
C GLN A 171 -2.14 10.61 -10.13
N ASP A 172 -2.06 11.83 -9.62
CA ASP A 172 -2.09 13.06 -10.41
C ASP A 172 -0.96 13.07 -11.46
N LEU A 173 0.26 12.80 -11.04
CA LEU A 173 1.42 12.70 -11.94
C LEU A 173 1.27 11.64 -13.07
N GLN A 174 0.37 10.68 -12.94
CA GLN A 174 0.09 9.72 -14.01
C GLN A 174 -0.67 10.34 -15.19
N TYR A 175 -1.38 11.45 -14.97
CA TYR A 175 -2.17 12.13 -15.97
C TYR A 175 -1.42 13.27 -16.67
N GLU A 176 -0.24 13.66 -16.19
CA GLU A 176 0.61 14.62 -16.87
C GLU A 176 1.17 14.06 -18.17
N GLU A 177 1.53 14.95 -19.11
CA GLU A 177 2.13 14.56 -20.38
C GLU A 177 3.45 13.80 -20.15
N GLY A 178 3.52 12.58 -20.65
CA GLY A 178 4.63 11.66 -20.40
C GLY A 178 4.52 10.90 -19.06
N GLY A 179 3.37 10.95 -18.44
CA GLY A 179 2.95 10.54 -17.12
C GLY A 179 3.72 9.41 -16.46
N SER A 180 4.59 9.78 -15.52
CA SER A 180 5.26 8.84 -14.66
C SER A 180 5.59 9.50 -13.32
N ALA A 181 5.07 8.92 -12.25
CA ALA A 181 5.43 9.32 -10.89
C ALA A 181 6.88 8.95 -10.50
N GLY A 182 7.60 8.23 -11.34
CA GLY A 182 8.94 7.72 -11.05
C GLY A 182 10.01 8.78 -10.79
N PRO A 183 10.13 9.86 -11.58
CA PRO A 183 11.06 10.94 -11.32
C PRO A 183 10.82 11.63 -9.98
N GLU A 184 9.58 12.03 -9.72
CA GLU A 184 9.16 12.71 -8.50
C GLU A 184 9.31 11.80 -7.26
N TRP A 185 8.99 10.52 -7.39
CA TRP A 185 9.25 9.53 -6.35
C TRP A 185 10.73 9.45 -5.98
N ARG A 186 11.64 9.44 -6.98
CA ARG A 186 13.08 9.39 -6.71
C ARG A 186 13.59 10.65 -6.00
N GLU A 187 13.10 11.81 -6.41
CA GLU A 187 13.44 13.08 -5.78
C GLU A 187 12.97 13.12 -4.32
N ARG A 188 11.70 12.78 -4.09
CA ARG A 188 11.10 12.73 -2.76
C ARG A 188 11.86 11.75 -1.85
N ARG A 189 12.14 10.56 -2.35
CA ARG A 189 12.93 9.55 -1.64
C ARG A 189 14.30 10.07 -1.27
N THR A 190 15.05 10.62 -2.23
CA THR A 190 16.38 11.17 -2.02
C THR A 190 16.36 12.28 -0.97
N ARG A 191 15.38 13.17 -1.01
CA ARG A 191 15.23 14.26 -0.03
C ARG A 191 15.02 13.73 1.39
N ILE A 192 14.13 12.74 1.57
CA ILE A 192 13.84 12.13 2.86
C ILE A 192 15.07 11.39 3.40
N GLU A 193 15.71 10.56 2.59
CA GLU A 193 16.89 9.78 2.99
C GLU A 193 18.10 10.68 3.28
N SER A 194 18.31 11.75 2.53
CA SER A 194 19.37 12.73 2.80
C SER A 194 19.14 13.51 4.10
N ALA A 195 17.92 13.64 4.54
CA ALA A 195 17.56 14.23 5.84
C ALA A 195 17.64 13.22 7.01
N GLY A 196 18.10 11.99 6.75
CA GLY A 196 18.24 10.93 7.76
C GLY A 196 16.94 10.15 8.04
N GLY A 197 15.91 10.36 7.23
CA GLY A 197 14.66 9.61 7.30
C GLY A 197 14.67 8.34 6.43
N SER A 198 13.56 7.61 6.45
CA SER A 198 13.30 6.50 5.52
C SER A 198 12.00 6.77 4.77
N TYR A 199 12.01 6.54 3.45
CA TYR A 199 10.81 6.73 2.62
C TYR A 199 9.70 5.75 2.98
N TYR A 200 10.06 4.50 3.20
CA TYR A 200 9.18 3.49 3.79
C TYR A 200 9.63 3.19 5.20
N ALA A 201 8.67 2.88 6.08
CA ALA A 201 9.01 2.36 7.40
C ALA A 201 9.87 1.09 7.26
N PRO A 202 10.92 0.93 8.08
CA PRO A 202 11.73 -0.29 8.06
C PRO A 202 10.84 -1.53 8.29
N LEU A 203 11.13 -2.61 7.57
CA LEU A 203 10.50 -3.88 7.82
C LEU A 203 11.00 -4.40 9.17
N GLU A 204 10.15 -4.38 10.18
CA GLU A 204 10.47 -4.91 11.49
C GLU A 204 10.33 -6.44 11.48
N ILE A 205 11.46 -7.12 11.28
CA ILE A 205 11.54 -8.58 11.25
C ILE A 205 12.14 -9.17 12.53
N GLU A 206 12.46 -8.30 13.50
CA GLU A 206 12.96 -8.76 14.80
C GLU A 206 11.89 -9.57 15.54
N LYS A 207 12.29 -10.76 15.97
CA LYS A 207 11.45 -11.65 16.77
C LYS A 207 11.19 -11.02 18.13
N LYS A 208 9.97 -11.17 18.65
CA LYS A 208 9.70 -10.84 20.05
C LYS A 208 10.72 -11.58 20.94
N PRO A 209 11.32 -10.90 21.93
CA PRO A 209 12.18 -11.60 22.89
C PRO A 209 11.38 -12.73 23.52
N THR A 210 11.89 -13.95 23.43
CA THR A 210 11.33 -15.10 24.15
C THR A 210 11.37 -14.81 25.64
N VAL A 211 10.22 -14.57 26.23
CA VAL A 211 10.11 -14.51 27.69
C VAL A 211 10.29 -15.96 28.15
N ASN A 212 11.51 -16.30 28.55
CA ASN A 212 11.77 -17.56 29.26
C ASN A 212 11.04 -17.49 30.61
N ASN A 213 9.94 -18.21 30.72
CA ASN A 213 9.28 -18.50 32.01
C ASN A 213 10.10 -19.52 32.81
#